data_e6244f06d4885c181103da87f13b13ac
#
_entry.id   e6244f06d4885c181103da87f13b13ac
#
_cell.length_a   1.000
_cell.length_b   1.000
_cell.length_c   1.000
_cell.angle_alpha   90.00
_cell.angle_beta   90.00
_cell.angle_gamma   90.00
#
_symmetry.space_group_name_H-M   'P 1'
#
loop_
_entity.id
_entity.type
_entity.pdbx_description
1 polymer ?
#
loop_
_entity_poly.entity_id
_entity_poly.type
_entity_poly.pdbx_seq_one_letter_code
_entity_poly.pdbx_strand_id
1 'polypeptide(L)'
;ISLFHGFFEYDIVNDKITRKLDLPIPEANKDMALGDHVLNSGHHGIALSGDDQTICVAGTMDGYIAIVDRATFEYKTIPLSDNPKEAKPYWATSSKDGTKAYVSISGLDKVSVVDYATGKIVAEVPVGNHPQRVRNGQLRLK
;
A
#
# COMPACT_ATOMS: atom_id res chain seq x y z
N ILE A 1 8.76 12.35 4.52
CA ILE A 1 8.15 12.79 5.78
C ILE A 1 7.86 11.52 6.57
N SER A 2 8.72 11.23 7.51
CA SER A 2 8.85 9.92 8.13
C SER A 2 7.70 9.48 9.04
N LEU A 3 6.90 10.38 9.56
CA LEU A 3 5.83 10.09 10.53
C LEU A 3 4.42 10.26 9.96
N PHE A 4 4.30 10.38 8.67
CA PHE A 4 3.02 10.56 8.04
C PHE A 4 2.44 9.22 7.58
N HIS A 5 1.30 8.85 8.12
CA HIS A 5 0.56 7.64 7.76
C HIS A 5 -0.52 8.00 6.74
N GLY A 6 -0.16 8.02 5.47
CA GLY A 6 -1.05 8.42 4.41
C GLY A 6 -0.30 8.89 3.16
N PHE A 7 -0.93 9.79 2.40
CA PHE A 7 -0.34 10.36 1.20
C PHE A 7 -0.89 11.76 0.88
N PHE A 8 -0.21 12.44 -0.03
CA PHE A 8 -0.62 13.73 -0.56
C PHE A 8 -0.96 13.61 -2.05
N GLU A 9 -1.90 14.41 -2.49
CA GLU A 9 -2.03 14.78 -3.89
C GLU A 9 -1.29 16.08 -4.12
N TYR A 10 -0.43 16.11 -5.15
CA TYR A 10 0.39 17.24 -5.46
C TYR A 10 0.14 17.69 -6.90
N ASP A 11 -0.20 18.97 -7.08
CA ASP A 11 -0.35 19.61 -8.38
C ASP A 11 1.03 20.11 -8.84
N ILE A 12 1.61 19.39 -9.80
CA ILE A 12 2.93 19.71 -10.34
C ILE A 12 2.95 20.99 -11.20
N VAL A 13 1.79 21.41 -11.72
CA VAL A 13 1.69 22.63 -12.54
C VAL A 13 1.71 23.89 -11.67
N ASN A 14 0.97 23.83 -10.56
CA ASN A 14 0.84 24.95 -9.63
C ASN A 14 1.75 24.83 -8.40
N ASP A 15 2.62 23.82 -8.37
CA ASP A 15 3.64 23.58 -7.33
C ASP A 15 3.04 23.58 -5.90
N LYS A 16 1.94 22.86 -5.70
CA LYS A 16 1.25 22.84 -4.40
C LYS A 16 0.61 21.49 -4.05
N ILE A 17 0.52 21.20 -2.76
CA ILE A 17 -0.32 20.13 -2.24
C ILE A 17 -1.79 20.57 -2.37
N THR A 18 -2.60 19.76 -3.05
CA THR A 18 -4.03 20.01 -3.25
C THR A 18 -4.88 19.32 -2.20
N ARG A 19 -4.49 18.10 -1.83
CA ARG A 19 -5.21 17.30 -0.83
C ARG A 19 -4.25 16.46 -0.01
N LYS A 20 -4.67 16.10 1.18
CA LYS A 20 -3.98 15.19 2.09
C LYS A 20 -4.98 14.14 2.59
N LEU A 21 -4.55 12.89 2.66
CA LEU A 21 -5.28 11.84 3.36
C LEU A 21 -4.41 11.30 4.50
N ASP A 22 -4.91 11.42 5.73
CA ASP A 22 -4.37 10.71 6.88
C ASP A 22 -5.10 9.37 7.02
N LEU A 23 -4.36 8.28 6.99
CA LEU A 23 -4.87 6.93 7.18
C LEU A 23 -4.74 6.53 8.66
N PRO A 24 -5.57 5.58 9.14
CA PRO A 24 -5.63 5.26 10.55
C PRO A 24 -4.34 4.60 11.05
N ILE A 25 -3.91 4.99 12.24
CA ILE A 25 -2.83 4.34 12.97
C ILE A 25 -3.47 3.36 13.96
N PRO A 26 -3.19 2.04 13.87
CA PRO A 26 -3.68 1.06 14.84
C PRO A 26 -3.28 1.42 16.27
N GLU A 27 -4.13 1.10 17.24
CA GLU A 27 -3.88 1.38 18.65
C GLU A 27 -2.50 0.90 19.12
N ALA A 28 -2.10 -0.30 18.68
CA ALA A 28 -0.79 -0.89 18.99
C ALA A 28 0.42 -0.06 18.51
N ASN A 29 0.21 0.91 17.62
CA ASN A 29 1.27 1.72 17.00
C ASN A 29 1.21 3.20 17.35
N LYS A 30 0.20 3.65 18.10
CA LYS A 30 0.01 5.08 18.40
C LYS A 30 1.18 5.73 19.15
N ASP A 31 1.82 4.97 20.03
CA ASP A 31 2.93 5.45 20.85
C ASP A 31 4.29 4.99 20.33
N MET A 32 4.35 4.51 19.06
CA MET A 32 5.59 4.02 18.47
C MET A 32 6.58 5.17 18.30
N ALA A 33 7.79 5.00 18.86
CA ALA A 33 8.85 5.96 18.68
C ALA A 33 9.33 6.03 17.22
N LEU A 34 9.81 7.20 16.79
CA LEU A 34 10.32 7.42 15.43
C LEU A 34 11.38 6.38 15.01
N GLY A 35 12.26 6.00 15.93
CA GLY A 35 13.32 5.02 15.67
C GLY A 35 12.82 3.59 15.41
N ASP A 36 11.58 3.29 15.80
CA ASP A 36 10.98 1.96 15.62
C ASP A 36 10.28 1.82 14.27
N HIS A 37 10.14 2.90 13.50
CA HIS A 37 9.57 2.86 12.17
C HIS A 37 10.58 2.29 11.17
N VAL A 38 10.13 1.34 10.35
CA VAL A 38 10.95 0.76 9.28
C VAL A 38 11.36 1.87 8.31
N LEU A 39 12.67 2.08 8.16
CA LEU A 39 13.25 3.15 7.32
C LEU A 39 12.63 4.53 7.59
N ASN A 40 12.21 4.79 8.82
CA ASN A 40 11.58 6.05 9.24
C ASN A 40 10.35 6.42 8.39
N SER A 41 9.52 5.45 8.01
CA SER A 41 8.32 5.68 7.22
C SER A 41 7.15 4.85 7.72
N GLY A 42 5.98 5.45 7.83
CA GLY A 42 4.74 4.75 8.17
C GLY A 42 4.22 3.91 7.01
N HIS A 43 4.28 4.46 5.78
CA HIS A 43 3.81 3.83 4.56
C HIS A 43 4.88 3.90 3.46
N HIS A 44 4.97 2.88 2.59
CA HIS A 44 6.00 2.81 1.56
C HIS A 44 5.45 2.69 0.13
N GLY A 45 4.46 1.83 -0.08
CA GLY A 45 3.97 1.51 -1.42
C GLY A 45 2.66 2.20 -1.73
N ILE A 46 2.56 2.76 -2.95
CA ILE A 46 1.33 3.31 -3.50
C ILE A 46 1.21 2.90 -4.97
N ALA A 47 0.01 2.52 -5.40
CA ALA A 47 -0.30 2.17 -6.78
C ALA A 47 -1.69 2.71 -7.15
N LEU A 48 -1.87 3.00 -8.44
CA LEU A 48 -3.12 3.53 -8.99
C LEU A 48 -3.73 2.50 -9.94
N SER A 49 -5.05 2.34 -9.92
CA SER A 49 -5.78 1.49 -10.87
C SER A 49 -5.62 2.00 -12.32
N GLY A 50 -5.89 1.14 -13.30
CA GLY A 50 -5.72 1.49 -14.71
C GLY A 50 -6.69 2.54 -15.23
N ASP A 51 -7.81 2.74 -14.55
CA ASP A 51 -8.80 3.79 -14.83
C ASP A 51 -8.56 5.07 -14.02
N ASP A 52 -7.50 5.12 -13.23
CA ASP A 52 -7.14 6.23 -12.35
C ASP A 52 -8.16 6.55 -11.23
N GLN A 53 -9.07 5.63 -10.91
CA GLN A 53 -10.13 5.89 -9.92
C GLN A 53 -9.80 5.37 -8.52
N THR A 54 -8.93 4.36 -8.41
CA THR A 54 -8.69 3.69 -7.13
C THR A 54 -7.20 3.68 -6.80
N ILE A 55 -6.86 4.03 -5.57
CA ILE A 55 -5.50 4.02 -5.05
C ILE A 55 -5.34 2.86 -4.07
N CYS A 56 -4.27 2.09 -4.22
CA CYS A 56 -3.86 1.06 -3.27
C CYS A 56 -2.63 1.54 -2.49
N VAL A 57 -2.69 1.50 -1.17
CA VAL A 57 -1.62 1.97 -0.28
C VAL A 57 -1.17 0.83 0.63
N ALA A 58 0.14 0.60 0.70
CA ALA A 58 0.77 -0.35 1.61
C ALA A 58 1.11 0.35 2.93
N GLY A 59 0.32 0.13 3.96
CA GLY A 59 0.51 0.66 5.31
C GLY A 59 1.53 -0.15 6.10
N THR A 60 2.82 0.04 5.84
CA THR A 60 3.91 -0.83 6.28
C THR A 60 3.95 -1.01 7.79
N MET A 61 3.86 0.07 8.54
CA MET A 61 3.89 0.00 10.01
C MET A 61 2.52 -0.35 10.60
N ASP A 62 1.46 -0.15 9.82
CA ASP A 62 0.09 -0.29 10.31
C ASP A 62 -0.53 -1.65 9.96
N GLY A 63 0.19 -2.49 9.19
CA GLY A 63 -0.18 -3.89 8.93
C GLY A 63 -1.44 -4.07 8.09
N TYR A 64 -1.81 -3.09 7.28
CA TYR A 64 -2.98 -3.17 6.39
C TYR A 64 -2.65 -2.72 4.96
N ILE A 65 -3.53 -3.08 4.04
CA ILE A 65 -3.65 -2.44 2.72
C ILE A 65 -4.83 -1.48 2.79
N ALA A 66 -4.66 -0.24 2.34
CA ALA A 66 -5.78 0.69 2.16
C ALA A 66 -6.16 0.78 0.68
N ILE A 67 -7.46 0.74 0.42
CA ILE A 67 -8.06 0.97 -0.89
C ILE A 67 -8.86 2.26 -0.80
N VAL A 68 -8.50 3.22 -1.61
CA VAL A 68 -8.97 4.61 -1.53
C VAL A 68 -9.64 4.99 -2.85
N ASP A 69 -10.84 5.55 -2.79
CA ASP A 69 -11.45 6.24 -3.91
C ASP A 69 -10.70 7.56 -4.16
N ARG A 70 -10.15 7.73 -5.36
CA ARG A 70 -9.31 8.90 -5.68
C ARG A 70 -10.10 10.20 -5.71
N ALA A 71 -11.37 10.17 -6.11
CA ALA A 71 -12.18 11.38 -6.23
C ALA A 71 -12.57 11.94 -4.86
N THR A 72 -12.98 11.07 -3.94
CA THR A 72 -13.54 11.45 -2.63
C THR A 72 -12.52 11.36 -1.50
N PHE A 73 -11.48 10.55 -1.64
CA PHE A 73 -10.56 10.10 -0.58
C PHE A 73 -11.24 9.25 0.51
N GLU A 74 -12.46 8.75 0.23
CA GLU A 74 -13.04 7.69 1.05
C GLU A 74 -12.21 6.42 0.92
N TYR A 75 -12.02 5.72 2.02
CA TYR A 75 -11.16 4.54 2.04
C TYR A 75 -11.72 3.41 2.89
N LYS A 76 -11.21 2.22 2.63
CA LYS A 76 -11.33 1.05 3.50
C LYS A 76 -9.95 0.42 3.71
N THR A 77 -9.74 -0.15 4.88
CA THR A 77 -8.53 -0.91 5.19
C THR A 77 -8.80 -2.40 5.17
N ILE A 78 -7.79 -3.17 4.78
CA ILE A 78 -7.77 -4.63 4.78
C ILE A 78 -6.67 -5.03 5.75
N PRO A 79 -6.97 -5.40 7.01
CA PRO A 79 -5.97 -5.88 7.93
C PRO A 79 -5.38 -7.21 7.42
N LEU A 80 -4.08 -7.39 7.61
CA LEU A 80 -3.34 -8.53 7.06
C LEU A 80 -2.95 -9.57 8.10
N SER A 81 -3.02 -9.20 9.37
CA SER A 81 -2.84 -10.09 10.52
C SER A 81 -3.50 -9.48 11.76
N ASP A 82 -3.69 -10.29 12.81
CA ASP A 82 -4.20 -9.82 14.10
C ASP A 82 -3.21 -8.88 14.81
N ASN A 83 -1.92 -9.03 14.53
CA ASN A 83 -0.87 -8.14 15.01
C ASN A 83 -0.40 -7.21 13.88
N PRO A 84 -0.71 -5.92 13.91
CA PRO A 84 -0.34 -4.98 12.84
C PRO A 84 1.17 -4.94 12.53
N LYS A 85 2.01 -5.26 13.53
CA LYS A 85 3.47 -5.22 13.39
C LYS A 85 4.06 -6.39 12.58
N GLU A 86 3.30 -7.45 12.35
CA GLU A 86 3.79 -8.67 11.68
C GLU A 86 3.82 -8.54 10.17
N ALA A 87 2.74 -8.06 9.56
CA ALA A 87 2.56 -8.17 8.13
C ALA A 87 3.54 -7.33 7.32
N LYS A 88 3.79 -6.09 7.70
CA LYS A 88 4.70 -5.16 7.01
C LYS A 88 4.48 -5.10 5.50
N PRO A 89 3.27 -4.74 5.02
CA PRO A 89 3.05 -4.53 3.59
C PRO A 89 3.99 -3.42 3.11
N TYR A 90 4.81 -3.72 2.08
CA TYR A 90 5.93 -2.84 1.78
C TYR A 90 5.76 -2.07 0.47
N TRP A 91 5.43 -2.75 -0.61
CA TRP A 91 5.33 -2.14 -1.94
C TRP A 91 4.01 -2.49 -2.60
N ALA A 92 3.50 -1.57 -3.42
CA ALA A 92 2.34 -1.80 -4.25
C ALA A 92 2.67 -1.50 -5.72
N THR A 93 2.11 -2.29 -6.64
CA THR A 93 2.15 -2.02 -8.07
C THR A 93 0.89 -2.57 -8.74
N SER A 94 0.39 -1.90 -9.77
CA SER A 94 -0.80 -2.35 -10.48
C SER A 94 -0.47 -3.41 -11.52
N SER A 95 -1.41 -4.30 -11.81
CA SER A 95 -1.34 -5.24 -12.93
C SER A 95 -1.28 -4.48 -14.27
N LYS A 96 -0.84 -5.16 -15.33
CA LYS A 96 -0.73 -4.56 -16.67
C LYS A 96 -2.07 -4.03 -17.18
N ASP A 97 -3.16 -4.75 -16.90
CA ASP A 97 -4.51 -4.35 -17.25
C ASP A 97 -5.14 -3.33 -16.28
N GLY A 98 -4.41 -2.97 -15.22
CA GLY A 98 -4.84 -2.00 -14.22
C GLY A 98 -5.98 -2.44 -13.32
N THR A 99 -6.42 -3.71 -13.37
CA THR A 99 -7.57 -4.21 -12.60
C THR A 99 -7.22 -4.68 -11.20
N LYS A 100 -5.93 -4.95 -10.93
CA LYS A 100 -5.44 -5.50 -9.65
C LYS A 100 -4.21 -4.76 -9.15
N ALA A 101 -4.03 -4.76 -7.84
CA ALA A 101 -2.78 -4.39 -7.19
C ALA A 101 -2.04 -5.64 -6.69
N TYR A 102 -0.73 -5.67 -6.85
CA TYR A 102 0.17 -6.62 -6.22
C TYR A 102 0.88 -5.92 -5.06
N VAL A 103 0.72 -6.45 -3.86
CA VAL A 103 1.32 -5.88 -2.65
C VAL A 103 2.23 -6.91 -2.00
N SER A 104 3.52 -6.56 -1.85
CA SER A 104 4.44 -7.41 -1.09
C SER A 104 4.16 -7.29 0.40
N ILE A 105 4.03 -8.43 1.06
CA ILE A 105 3.80 -8.53 2.50
C ILE A 105 5.07 -9.07 3.13
N SER A 106 5.99 -8.15 3.40
CA SER A 106 7.38 -8.49 3.76
C SER A 106 7.51 -9.33 5.03
N GLY A 107 6.62 -9.12 6.00
CA GLY A 107 6.65 -9.87 7.25
C GLY A 107 5.99 -11.25 7.17
N LEU A 108 5.29 -11.56 6.07
CA LEU A 108 4.57 -12.83 5.89
C LEU A 108 5.04 -13.60 4.62
N ASP A 109 6.15 -13.22 4.03
CA ASP A 109 6.81 -13.91 2.90
C ASP A 109 5.86 -14.19 1.71
N LYS A 110 4.97 -13.27 1.41
CA LYS A 110 3.96 -13.42 0.35
C LYS A 110 3.71 -12.13 -0.43
N VAL A 111 3.06 -12.28 -1.57
CA VAL A 111 2.44 -11.19 -2.33
C VAL A 111 0.94 -11.37 -2.30
N SER A 112 0.21 -10.36 -1.83
CA SER A 112 -1.25 -10.32 -1.89
C SER A 112 -1.70 -9.65 -3.19
N VAL A 113 -2.71 -10.22 -3.83
CA VAL A 113 -3.36 -9.69 -5.03
C VAL A 113 -4.69 -9.09 -4.62
N VAL A 114 -4.84 -7.79 -4.80
CA VAL A 114 -6.06 -7.04 -4.48
C VAL A 114 -6.78 -6.70 -5.77
N ASP A 115 -8.05 -7.00 -5.85
CA ASP A 115 -8.92 -6.57 -6.94
C ASP A 115 -9.44 -5.17 -6.65
N TYR A 116 -9.21 -4.23 -7.56
CA TYR A 116 -9.57 -2.84 -7.35
C TYR A 116 -11.09 -2.60 -7.31
N ALA A 117 -11.85 -3.31 -8.12
CA ALA A 117 -13.30 -3.12 -8.20
C ALA A 117 -14.02 -3.53 -6.91
N THR A 118 -13.57 -4.63 -6.28
CA THR A 118 -14.16 -5.14 -5.04
C THR A 118 -13.43 -4.65 -3.79
N GLY A 119 -12.17 -4.21 -3.95
CA GLY A 119 -11.27 -3.88 -2.87
C GLY A 119 -11.06 -5.05 -1.90
N LYS A 120 -10.88 -6.25 -2.44
CA LYS A 120 -10.65 -7.49 -1.66
C LYS A 120 -9.39 -8.18 -2.14
N ILE A 121 -8.73 -8.89 -1.22
CA ILE A 121 -7.68 -9.84 -1.59
C ILE A 121 -8.34 -11.01 -2.32
N VAL A 122 -7.88 -11.28 -3.55
CA VAL A 122 -8.40 -12.37 -4.40
C VAL A 122 -7.40 -13.51 -4.54
N ALA A 123 -6.13 -13.29 -4.21
CA ALA A 123 -5.11 -14.33 -4.16
C ALA A 123 -3.96 -13.92 -3.25
N GLU A 124 -3.27 -14.90 -2.71
CA GLU A 124 -2.02 -14.75 -1.99
C GLU A 124 -1.00 -15.74 -2.53
N VAL A 125 0.16 -15.26 -2.87
CA VAL A 125 1.24 -16.05 -3.50
C VAL A 125 2.43 -16.09 -2.54
N PRO A 126 2.77 -17.25 -1.98
CA PRO A 126 4.00 -17.42 -1.21
C PRO A 126 5.21 -17.12 -2.11
N VAL A 127 6.17 -16.37 -1.58
CA VAL A 127 7.41 -16.02 -2.28
C VAL A 127 8.61 -16.24 -1.34
N GLY A 128 9.79 -15.83 -1.78
CA GLY A 128 10.97 -15.92 -0.92
C GLY A 128 10.92 -14.97 0.28
N ASN A 129 11.85 -15.15 1.19
CA ASN A 129 11.92 -14.41 2.45
C ASN A 129 11.99 -12.90 2.25
N HIS A 130 11.16 -12.18 2.99
CA HIS A 130 11.12 -10.74 3.10
C HIS A 130 11.00 -9.99 1.75
N PRO A 131 9.95 -10.26 0.94
CA PRO A 131 9.76 -9.57 -0.32
C PRO A 131 9.54 -8.07 -0.08
N GLN A 132 10.30 -7.23 -0.79
CA GLN A 132 10.16 -5.78 -0.68
C GLN A 132 9.51 -5.22 -1.95
N ARG A 133 10.29 -4.99 -2.99
CA ARG A 133 9.81 -4.33 -4.19
C ARG A 133 9.19 -5.32 -5.19
N VAL A 134 7.94 -5.06 -5.56
CA VAL A 134 7.22 -5.77 -6.62
C VAL A 134 7.09 -4.85 -7.84
N ARG A 135 7.31 -5.39 -9.03
CA ARG A 135 7.17 -4.67 -10.30
C ARG A 135 6.53 -5.58 -11.35
N ASN A 136 5.71 -5.01 -12.20
CA ASN A 136 5.28 -5.66 -13.43
C ASN A 136 6.40 -5.69 -14.45
N GLY A 137 6.56 -6.84 -15.09
CA GLY A 137 7.42 -7.02 -16.25
C GLY A 137 6.67 -7.72 -17.38
N GLN A 138 7.07 -7.48 -18.62
CA GLN A 138 6.60 -8.23 -19.76
C GLN A 138 7.75 -9.01 -20.38
N LEU A 139 7.67 -10.36 -20.34
CA LEU A 139 8.54 -11.23 -21.08
C LEU A 139 8.00 -11.36 -22.50
N ARG A 140 8.84 -11.02 -23.48
CA ARG A 140 8.61 -11.41 -24.88
C ARG A 140 9.38 -12.71 -25.09
N LEU A 141 8.66 -13.82 -25.18
CA LEU A 141 9.25 -15.07 -25.64
C LEU A 141 9.58 -14.88 -27.15
N LYS A 142 10.82 -15.15 -27.52
CA LYS A 142 11.26 -15.15 -28.92
C LYS A 142 10.78 -16.43 -29.61
#